data_5c296236e7b70a371cf0c5a0c78949be
#
_entry.id   5c296236e7b70a371cf0c5a0c78949be
#
_cell.length_a   1.000
_cell.length_b   1.000
_cell.length_c   1.000
_cell.angle_alpha   90.00
_cell.angle_beta   90.00
_cell.angle_gamma   90.00
#
_symmetry.space_group_name_H-M   'P 1'
#
loop_
_entity.id
_entity.type
_entity.pdbx_description
1 polymer ?
#
loop_
_entity_poly.entity_id
_entity_poly.type
_entity_poly.pdbx_seq_one_letter_code
_entity_poly.pdbx_strand_id
1 'polypeptide(L)'
;MTQGLTADLTYNTDFAQVEVDQQQVNLTRFNLFFPEKREFFLEGQGIFDFGAGFSNDPISFYFSGQEYAGSAPVMFFSRRIGLEGGRTVPITGGARLTGKAGPYSIGVLDVQTGEEPVASAVATNFAVVRVKRDILRRSAIGVLVTRRSVALDGGGANAVYGLDGQFSFYDNVTVNTYLARSETPGRQGDDLSYQAQFDYTGDRWGVLLDQLAVGANFNPEIGFVPRDDFRRSFAQFRYSPRPRSIAAIRKFLYQGSVDYTTNGAGQLETRLQLGLFGIEFQNGDRLFAGVTDNFELLKTPFEIARDVTIPIGGYSFLNTRVVYALGQQRIVSGGITFDHGDFFGGERTGAGLSFGRIGVSPQLTVEPSISLNWIDLPQGRFTSELIAARTTYNFTPRMFMAALLQFNSGTDTLGTNVRFRWEYQPGSELFVVYTDQRDTLTPQFPTLQNLAFVVKITRLFRF
;
A
#
# COMPACT_ATOMS: atom_id res chain seq x y z
N MET A 1 9.84 33.61 -5.50
CA MET A 1 9.38 32.25 -5.92
C MET A 1 8.38 32.42 -7.05
N THR A 2 8.39 31.59 -8.06
CA THR A 2 7.32 31.56 -9.06
C THR A 2 6.03 31.09 -8.39
N GLN A 3 4.86 31.57 -8.82
CA GLN A 3 3.54 31.24 -8.23
C GLN A 3 3.21 29.72 -8.18
N GLY A 4 4.06 28.85 -8.73
CA GLY A 4 3.85 27.42 -8.81
C GLY A 4 4.77 26.54 -7.96
N LEU A 5 5.64 27.12 -7.12
CA LEU A 5 6.57 26.39 -6.23
C LEU A 5 6.28 26.71 -4.77
N THR A 6 6.17 25.66 -3.96
CA THR A 6 5.99 25.73 -2.49
C THR A 6 7.26 25.20 -1.82
N ALA A 7 7.77 25.93 -0.84
CA ALA A 7 8.88 25.52 0.00
C ALA A 7 8.40 25.38 1.45
N ASP A 8 8.69 24.20 2.05
CA ASP A 8 8.35 23.89 3.42
C ASP A 8 9.63 23.58 4.20
N LEU A 9 9.71 24.10 5.39
CA LEU A 9 10.80 23.84 6.32
C LEU A 9 10.23 23.24 7.59
N THR A 10 10.90 22.27 8.14
CA THR A 10 10.53 21.65 9.42
C THR A 10 11.74 21.56 10.34
N TYR A 11 11.52 21.70 11.62
CA TYR A 11 12.55 21.58 12.64
C TYR A 11 11.98 20.82 13.84
N ASN A 12 12.71 19.80 14.31
CA ASN A 12 12.33 18.96 15.45
C ASN A 12 10.88 18.46 15.35
N THR A 13 10.56 17.81 14.23
CA THR A 13 9.20 17.47 13.84
C THR A 13 8.63 16.37 14.73
N ASP A 14 7.49 16.64 15.36
CA ASP A 14 6.69 15.69 16.11
C ASP A 14 5.51 15.18 15.26
N PHE A 15 5.38 13.86 15.15
CA PHE A 15 4.32 13.17 14.41
C PHE A 15 3.27 12.50 15.32
N ALA A 16 3.20 12.87 16.58
CA ALA A 16 2.28 12.27 17.55
C ALA A 16 0.79 12.41 17.18
N GLN A 17 0.43 13.37 16.33
CA GLN A 17 -0.94 13.55 15.81
C GLN A 17 -1.28 12.61 14.66
N VAL A 18 -0.33 11.83 14.16
CA VAL A 18 -0.53 10.93 13.03
C VAL A 18 -1.49 9.81 13.40
N GLU A 19 -2.38 9.50 12.50
CA GLU A 19 -3.34 8.41 12.65
C GLU A 19 -2.64 7.05 12.67
N VAL A 20 -3.02 6.18 13.60
CA VAL A 20 -2.52 4.81 13.68
C VAL A 20 -2.90 4.03 12.41
N ASP A 21 -2.01 3.15 11.96
CA ASP A 21 -2.27 2.29 10.81
C ASP A 21 -3.38 1.28 11.11
N GLN A 22 -4.25 1.08 10.14
CA GLN A 22 -5.20 0.00 10.19
C GLN A 22 -4.44 -1.31 9.98
N GLN A 23 -4.63 -2.25 10.91
CA GLN A 23 -4.00 -3.56 10.82
C GLN A 23 -4.52 -4.34 9.61
N GLN A 24 -3.69 -5.23 9.09
CA GLN A 24 -4.01 -6.11 7.95
C GLN A 24 -3.66 -7.55 8.30
N VAL A 25 -4.44 -8.50 7.82
CA VAL A 25 -4.09 -9.93 7.90
C VAL A 25 -3.03 -10.21 6.85
N ASN A 26 -1.90 -10.77 7.26
CA ASN A 26 -0.86 -11.23 6.35
C ASN A 26 -0.71 -12.75 6.42
N LEU A 27 -1.25 -13.45 5.42
CA LEU A 27 -1.09 -14.89 5.23
C LEU A 27 -0.07 -15.21 4.12
N THR A 28 0.78 -14.24 3.80
CA THR A 28 1.85 -14.36 2.80
C THR A 28 3.22 -14.12 3.43
N ARG A 29 4.27 -14.57 2.79
CA ARG A 29 5.65 -14.33 3.22
C ARG A 29 6.18 -12.92 2.92
N PHE A 30 5.38 -12.09 2.27
CA PHE A 30 5.79 -10.75 1.85
C PHE A 30 5.42 -9.69 2.88
N ASN A 31 6.26 -8.66 2.98
CA ASN A 31 6.01 -7.54 3.86
C ASN A 31 4.80 -6.72 3.39
N LEU A 32 3.98 -6.30 4.34
CA LEU A 32 2.87 -5.39 4.08
C LEU A 32 3.38 -3.97 3.77
N PHE A 33 2.70 -3.32 2.86
CA PHE A 33 2.90 -1.91 2.57
C PHE A 33 1.87 -1.07 3.34
N PHE A 34 2.35 -0.02 4.03
CA PHE A 34 1.50 0.94 4.72
C PHE A 34 1.72 2.33 4.13
N PRO A 35 0.66 3.03 3.68
CA PRO A 35 0.81 4.35 3.07
C PRO A 35 1.33 5.39 4.06
N GLU A 36 1.94 6.46 3.55
CA GLU A 36 2.36 7.61 4.36
C GLU A 36 1.14 8.33 4.95
N LYS A 37 1.25 8.81 6.19
CA LYS A 37 0.19 9.55 6.89
C LYS A 37 0.66 10.88 7.48
N ARG A 38 1.97 11.14 7.48
CA ARG A 38 2.56 12.36 8.05
C ARG A 38 2.41 13.52 7.07
N GLU A 39 1.77 14.59 7.49
CA GLU A 39 1.39 15.75 6.65
C GLU A 39 2.57 16.33 5.87
N PHE A 40 3.74 16.46 6.51
CA PHE A 40 4.96 16.96 5.86
C PHE A 40 5.34 16.17 4.61
N PHE A 41 5.09 14.87 4.57
CA PHE A 41 5.40 14.02 3.42
C PHE A 41 4.24 13.84 2.44
N LEU A 42 2.99 14.08 2.88
CA LEU A 42 1.79 13.92 2.04
C LEU A 42 1.62 15.05 1.02
N GLU A 43 1.92 16.27 1.40
CA GLU A 43 1.74 17.40 0.52
C GLU A 43 2.72 17.34 -0.66
N GLY A 44 2.19 17.37 -1.89
CA GLY A 44 2.99 17.22 -3.11
C GLY A 44 3.57 15.81 -3.34
N GLN A 45 3.15 14.78 -2.57
CA GLN A 45 3.67 13.39 -2.67
C GLN A 45 3.66 12.87 -4.12
N GLY A 46 2.59 13.10 -4.89
CA GLY A 46 2.49 12.64 -6.29
C GLY A 46 3.57 13.19 -7.24
N ILE A 47 4.31 14.24 -6.83
CA ILE A 47 5.47 14.71 -7.60
C ILE A 47 6.61 13.70 -7.54
N PHE A 48 6.77 13.00 -6.40
CA PHE A 48 7.82 12.02 -6.19
C PHE A 48 7.50 10.63 -6.74
N ASP A 49 6.29 10.40 -7.27
CA ASP A 49 5.92 9.13 -7.89
C ASP A 49 6.84 8.81 -9.07
N PHE A 50 7.24 7.52 -9.16
CA PHE A 50 8.19 7.03 -10.14
C PHE A 50 7.66 5.74 -10.79
N GLY A 51 7.83 5.59 -12.11
CA GLY A 51 7.36 4.44 -12.87
C GLY A 51 5.83 4.40 -13.04
N ALA A 52 5.26 3.19 -13.12
CA ALA A 52 3.82 2.99 -13.34
C ALA A 52 2.95 3.34 -12.12
N GLY A 53 3.55 3.50 -10.94
CA GLY A 53 2.82 3.65 -9.68
C GLY A 53 2.08 2.38 -9.25
N PHE A 54 1.23 2.51 -8.24
CA PHE A 54 0.37 1.41 -7.77
C PHE A 54 -0.93 1.35 -8.58
N SER A 55 -1.39 0.15 -8.87
CA SER A 55 -2.74 -0.04 -9.43
C SER A 55 -3.78 0.10 -8.32
N ASN A 56 -4.68 1.06 -8.46
CA ASN A 56 -5.84 1.25 -7.58
C ASN A 56 -7.10 0.53 -8.11
N ASP A 57 -6.95 -0.56 -8.89
CA ASP A 57 -8.10 -1.31 -9.37
C ASP A 57 -8.78 -2.04 -8.20
N PRO A 58 -10.03 -1.69 -7.85
CA PRO A 58 -10.77 -2.35 -6.78
C PRO A 58 -10.95 -3.86 -7.00
N ILE A 59 -10.94 -4.32 -8.26
CA ILE A 59 -11.05 -5.74 -8.58
C ILE A 59 -9.78 -6.46 -8.15
N SER A 60 -8.60 -5.88 -8.43
CA SER A 60 -7.33 -6.42 -7.96
C SER A 60 -7.30 -6.54 -6.44
N PHE A 61 -7.78 -5.53 -5.71
CA PHE A 61 -7.88 -5.58 -4.26
C PHE A 61 -8.72 -6.76 -3.77
N TYR A 62 -9.94 -6.96 -4.32
CA TYR A 62 -10.82 -8.05 -3.89
C TYR A 62 -10.24 -9.43 -4.15
N PHE A 63 -9.37 -9.60 -5.15
CA PHE A 63 -8.81 -10.90 -5.52
C PHE A 63 -7.38 -11.13 -5.07
N SER A 64 -6.56 -10.10 -4.91
CA SER A 64 -5.20 -10.23 -4.35
C SER A 64 -5.18 -10.18 -2.82
N GLY A 65 -6.21 -9.58 -2.21
CA GLY A 65 -6.27 -9.37 -0.76
C GLY A 65 -5.30 -8.32 -0.22
N GLN A 66 -4.58 -7.63 -1.11
CA GLN A 66 -3.64 -6.56 -0.74
C GLN A 66 -4.01 -5.25 -1.44
N GLU A 67 -4.08 -4.19 -0.66
CA GLU A 67 -4.44 -2.84 -1.14
C GLU A 67 -3.40 -2.26 -2.13
N TYR A 68 -2.17 -2.79 -2.11
CA TYR A 68 -1.03 -2.33 -2.89
C TYR A 68 -0.20 -3.48 -3.45
N ALA A 69 -0.85 -4.45 -4.07
CA ALA A 69 -0.15 -5.59 -4.69
C ALA A 69 0.57 -5.21 -6.00
N GLY A 70 1.38 -4.15 -5.98
CA GLY A 70 2.37 -3.87 -7.01
C GLY A 70 3.64 -4.66 -6.69
N SER A 71 4.14 -5.45 -7.64
CA SER A 71 5.46 -6.09 -7.51
C SER A 71 6.60 -5.11 -7.77
N ALA A 72 6.31 -3.94 -8.35
CA ALA A 72 7.32 -2.95 -8.69
C ALA A 72 7.89 -2.27 -7.44
N PRO A 73 9.20 -2.08 -7.36
CA PRO A 73 9.82 -1.32 -6.30
C PRO A 73 9.33 0.13 -6.25
N VAL A 74 9.10 0.63 -5.04
CA VAL A 74 8.88 2.05 -4.77
C VAL A 74 10.23 2.69 -4.52
N MET A 75 10.68 3.58 -5.40
CA MET A 75 12.02 4.18 -5.31
C MET A 75 12.16 5.20 -4.18
N PHE A 76 11.07 5.85 -3.80
CA PHE A 76 10.99 6.75 -2.66
C PHE A 76 9.76 6.42 -1.81
N PHE A 77 10.01 6.03 -0.58
CA PHE A 77 9.01 5.71 0.42
C PHE A 77 9.31 6.48 1.71
N SER A 78 8.64 7.59 1.90
CA SER A 78 8.91 8.53 2.99
C SER A 78 8.85 7.91 4.39
N ARG A 79 8.09 6.83 4.60
CA ARG A 79 8.05 6.11 5.89
C ARG A 79 9.38 5.47 6.30
N ARG A 80 10.35 5.35 5.37
CA ARG A 80 11.73 4.96 5.72
C ARG A 80 12.48 6.08 6.47
N ILE A 81 11.99 7.32 6.42
CA ILE A 81 12.60 8.47 7.10
C ILE A 81 11.95 8.61 8.49
N GLY A 82 12.75 8.58 9.55
CA GLY A 82 12.27 8.73 10.92
C GLY A 82 11.63 7.47 11.52
N LEU A 83 11.83 6.29 10.89
CA LEU A 83 11.42 4.98 11.40
C LEU A 83 12.52 3.96 11.13
N GLU A 84 12.96 3.23 12.14
CA GLU A 84 13.94 2.13 12.05
C GLU A 84 13.50 0.98 12.95
N GLY A 85 13.40 -0.24 12.41
CA GLY A 85 12.98 -1.41 13.17
C GLY A 85 11.63 -1.28 13.88
N GLY A 86 10.68 -0.52 13.31
CA GLY A 86 9.37 -0.24 13.92
C GLY A 86 9.39 0.82 15.02
N ARG A 87 10.53 1.46 15.28
CA ARG A 87 10.72 2.53 16.28
C ARG A 87 10.88 3.88 15.63
N THR A 88 10.42 4.91 16.30
CA THR A 88 10.57 6.30 15.83
C THR A 88 12.01 6.78 16.02
N VAL A 89 12.56 7.42 14.97
CA VAL A 89 13.85 8.11 14.99
C VAL A 89 13.59 9.61 14.85
N PRO A 90 14.13 10.47 15.72
CA PRO A 90 13.83 11.89 15.72
C PRO A 90 14.28 12.55 14.42
N ILE A 91 13.41 13.36 13.82
CA ILE A 91 13.74 14.22 12.67
C ILE A 91 14.18 15.57 13.22
N THR A 92 15.47 15.88 13.09
CA THR A 92 16.05 17.13 13.61
C THR A 92 15.76 18.33 12.72
N GLY A 93 15.64 18.09 11.40
CA GLY A 93 15.27 19.14 10.46
C GLY A 93 14.99 18.60 9.07
N GLY A 94 14.26 19.35 8.27
CA GLY A 94 13.99 19.02 6.89
C GLY A 94 13.53 20.19 6.07
N ALA A 95 13.77 20.10 4.78
CA ALA A 95 13.33 21.06 3.77
C ALA A 95 12.70 20.32 2.60
N ARG A 96 11.61 20.87 2.07
CA ARG A 96 10.94 20.37 0.89
C ARG A 96 10.63 21.52 -0.06
N LEU A 97 10.88 21.31 -1.34
CA LEU A 97 10.46 22.20 -2.43
C LEU A 97 9.67 21.37 -3.43
N THR A 98 8.41 21.71 -3.66
CA THR A 98 7.53 21.01 -4.60
C THR A 98 6.74 21.99 -5.45
N GLY A 99 6.41 21.57 -6.69
CA GLY A 99 5.50 22.34 -7.56
C GLY A 99 5.83 22.25 -9.04
N LYS A 100 5.28 23.19 -9.79
CA LYS A 100 5.42 23.26 -11.25
C LYS A 100 6.10 24.57 -11.70
N ALA A 101 7.03 24.43 -12.65
CA ALA A 101 7.69 25.55 -13.33
C ALA A 101 7.61 25.31 -14.84
N GLY A 102 6.62 25.93 -15.51
CA GLY A 102 6.31 25.65 -16.92
C GLY A 102 5.95 24.17 -17.14
N PRO A 103 6.60 23.46 -18.07
CA PRO A 103 6.34 22.03 -18.31
C PRO A 103 7.01 21.10 -17.28
N TYR A 104 7.73 21.63 -16.31
CA TYR A 104 8.46 20.84 -15.32
C TYR A 104 7.69 20.72 -14.02
N SER A 105 7.58 19.49 -13.47
CA SER A 105 7.23 19.22 -12.08
C SER A 105 8.50 18.94 -11.32
N ILE A 106 8.74 19.64 -10.23
CA ILE A 106 9.99 19.61 -9.48
C ILE A 106 9.67 19.22 -8.04
N GLY A 107 10.36 18.22 -7.51
CA GLY A 107 10.36 17.83 -6.11
C GLY A 107 11.78 17.72 -5.60
N VAL A 108 12.09 18.41 -4.51
CA VAL A 108 13.34 18.28 -3.77
C VAL A 108 12.99 18.09 -2.30
N LEU A 109 13.56 17.09 -1.68
CA LEU A 109 13.42 16.82 -0.25
C LEU A 109 14.80 16.58 0.34
N ASP A 110 15.08 17.21 1.47
CA ASP A 110 16.27 16.95 2.30
C ASP A 110 15.82 16.88 3.76
N VAL A 111 16.12 15.77 4.43
CA VAL A 111 15.73 15.50 5.81
C VAL A 111 16.90 14.94 6.59
N GLN A 112 17.16 15.51 7.77
CA GLN A 112 18.17 15.02 8.71
C GLN A 112 17.48 14.36 9.89
N THR A 113 17.85 13.11 10.20
CA THR A 113 17.47 12.43 11.45
C THR A 113 18.61 12.49 12.47
N GLY A 114 18.24 12.45 13.75
CA GLY A 114 19.17 12.28 14.85
C GLY A 114 19.53 10.81 15.08
N GLU A 115 20.28 10.58 16.15
CA GLU A 115 20.56 9.24 16.64
C GLU A 115 19.43 8.72 17.51
N GLU A 116 19.16 7.41 17.46
CA GLU A 116 18.24 6.72 18.36
C GLU A 116 18.85 5.38 18.78
N PRO A 117 19.53 5.33 19.94
CA PRO A 117 20.27 4.15 20.38
C PRO A 117 19.41 2.89 20.53
N VAL A 118 18.15 3.04 20.98
CA VAL A 118 17.23 1.91 21.17
C VAL A 118 16.80 1.28 19.83
N ALA A 119 16.78 2.09 18.76
CA ALA A 119 16.54 1.63 17.41
C ALA A 119 17.82 1.25 16.68
N SER A 120 18.99 1.40 17.30
CA SER A 120 20.32 1.29 16.67
C SER A 120 20.49 2.19 15.44
N ALA A 121 19.74 3.32 15.41
CA ALA A 121 19.77 4.27 14.31
C ALA A 121 20.85 5.34 14.54
N VAL A 122 21.67 5.56 13.53
CA VAL A 122 22.68 6.63 13.50
C VAL A 122 22.11 7.89 12.82
N ALA A 123 22.66 9.05 13.16
CA ALA A 123 22.27 10.30 12.50
C ALA A 123 22.47 10.19 10.98
N THR A 124 21.39 10.36 10.22
CA THR A 124 21.37 10.09 8.79
C THR A 124 20.67 11.22 8.01
N ASN A 125 21.29 11.63 6.90
CA ASN A 125 20.66 12.54 5.95
C ASN A 125 20.00 11.77 4.81
N PHE A 126 18.80 12.21 4.43
CA PHE A 126 17.98 11.67 3.35
C PHE A 126 17.72 12.78 2.33
N ALA A 127 18.19 12.60 1.11
CA ALA A 127 17.97 13.55 0.03
C ALA A 127 17.22 12.87 -1.13
N VAL A 128 16.24 13.56 -1.69
CA VAL A 128 15.46 13.12 -2.86
C VAL A 128 15.32 14.27 -3.84
N VAL A 129 15.65 14.03 -5.09
CA VAL A 129 15.43 14.97 -6.21
C VAL A 129 14.61 14.30 -7.28
N ARG A 130 13.50 14.91 -7.63
CA ARG A 130 12.59 14.46 -8.69
C ARG A 130 12.35 15.59 -9.66
N VAL A 131 12.56 15.33 -10.96
CA VAL A 131 12.22 16.26 -12.04
C VAL A 131 11.44 15.48 -13.09
N LYS A 132 10.21 15.91 -13.37
CA LYS A 132 9.38 15.41 -14.47
C LYS A 132 9.17 16.53 -15.48
N ARG A 133 9.16 16.19 -16.73
CA ARG A 133 8.82 17.10 -17.83
C ARG A 133 7.62 16.58 -18.59
N ASP A 134 6.57 17.38 -18.64
CA ASP A 134 5.42 17.13 -19.50
C ASP A 134 5.85 17.25 -20.96
N ILE A 135 5.61 16.20 -21.75
CA ILE A 135 5.91 16.13 -23.19
C ILE A 135 4.64 15.72 -23.93
N LEU A 136 4.53 16.09 -25.19
CA LEU A 136 3.33 15.82 -25.97
C LEU A 136 2.05 16.35 -25.27
N ARG A 137 0.89 15.73 -25.49
CA ARG A 137 -0.38 16.18 -24.88
C ARG A 137 -0.65 15.63 -23.48
N ARG A 138 -0.25 14.37 -23.21
CA ARG A 138 -0.55 13.63 -21.96
C ARG A 138 0.57 12.65 -21.60
N SER A 139 1.79 13.00 -21.92
CA SER A 139 2.96 12.16 -21.67
C SER A 139 3.97 12.91 -20.83
N ALA A 140 4.79 12.20 -20.09
CA ALA A 140 5.86 12.77 -19.28
C ALA A 140 7.07 11.86 -19.25
N ILE A 141 8.24 12.45 -19.12
CA ILE A 141 9.50 11.78 -18.81
C ILE A 141 10.08 12.35 -17.52
N GLY A 142 10.83 11.56 -16.78
CA GLY A 142 11.33 12.02 -15.50
C GLY A 142 12.63 11.37 -15.06
N VAL A 143 13.27 12.04 -14.11
CA VAL A 143 14.50 11.60 -13.43
C VAL A 143 14.22 11.62 -11.93
N LEU A 144 14.67 10.58 -11.22
CA LEU A 144 14.67 10.50 -9.77
C LEU A 144 16.07 10.18 -9.27
N VAL A 145 16.52 10.91 -8.26
CA VAL A 145 17.74 10.58 -7.51
C VAL A 145 17.39 10.56 -6.03
N THR A 146 17.77 9.48 -5.34
CA THR A 146 17.66 9.39 -3.88
C THR A 146 19.00 9.09 -3.28
N ARG A 147 19.26 9.59 -2.06
CA ARG A 147 20.49 9.34 -1.33
C ARG A 147 20.23 9.26 0.17
N ARG A 148 20.69 8.17 0.79
CA ARG A 148 20.82 8.00 2.24
C ARG A 148 22.31 8.10 2.59
N SER A 149 22.69 9.02 3.46
CA SER A 149 24.12 9.32 3.74
C SER A 149 24.85 8.20 4.48
N VAL A 150 24.12 7.41 5.26
CA VAL A 150 24.65 6.22 5.96
C VAL A 150 23.76 5.04 5.57
N ALA A 151 24.33 4.07 4.84
CA ALA A 151 23.63 2.85 4.46
C ALA A 151 23.22 2.01 5.68
N LEU A 152 22.24 1.14 5.52
CA LEU A 152 21.72 0.30 6.62
C LEU A 152 22.78 -0.62 7.25
N ASP A 153 23.79 -1.00 6.46
CA ASP A 153 24.95 -1.77 6.93
C ASP A 153 26.06 -0.92 7.58
N GLY A 154 25.89 0.41 7.64
CA GLY A 154 26.85 1.36 8.22
C GLY A 154 28.04 1.72 7.32
N GLY A 155 28.11 1.16 6.12
CA GLY A 155 29.30 1.19 5.26
C GLY A 155 29.33 2.28 4.18
N GLY A 156 28.90 3.50 4.43
CA GLY A 156 28.92 4.60 3.45
C GLY A 156 27.51 5.03 3.05
N ALA A 157 27.33 5.54 1.83
CA ALA A 157 26.04 6.04 1.36
C ALA A 157 25.34 5.05 0.44
N ASN A 158 23.99 4.95 0.54
CA ASN A 158 23.16 4.32 -0.47
C ASN A 158 22.60 5.39 -1.41
N ALA A 159 22.59 5.14 -2.71
CA ALA A 159 22.00 6.03 -3.71
C ALA A 159 21.19 5.25 -4.76
N VAL A 160 20.17 5.89 -5.30
CA VAL A 160 19.39 5.36 -6.44
C VAL A 160 19.26 6.42 -7.51
N TYR A 161 19.46 6.01 -8.75
CA TYR A 161 19.29 6.82 -9.95
C TYR A 161 18.22 6.17 -10.83
N GLY A 162 17.21 6.91 -11.20
CA GLY A 162 16.12 6.40 -12.02
C GLY A 162 15.69 7.32 -13.13
N LEU A 163 15.32 6.72 -14.26
CA LEU A 163 14.66 7.36 -15.40
C LEU A 163 13.31 6.71 -15.62
N ASP A 164 12.27 7.48 -15.84
CA ASP A 164 10.95 6.95 -16.14
C ASP A 164 10.25 7.70 -17.27
N GLY A 165 9.29 7.04 -17.88
CA GLY A 165 8.44 7.60 -18.91
C GLY A 165 7.02 7.08 -18.83
N GLN A 166 6.06 7.99 -18.94
CA GLN A 166 4.65 7.71 -19.09
C GLN A 166 4.18 8.31 -20.41
N PHE A 167 3.69 7.46 -21.31
CA PHE A 167 3.25 7.86 -22.63
C PHE A 167 1.79 7.48 -22.79
N SER A 168 0.94 8.48 -23.05
CA SER A 168 -0.49 8.26 -23.33
C SER A 168 -0.80 8.62 -24.76
N PHE A 169 -1.30 7.63 -25.50
CA PHE A 169 -1.67 7.74 -26.90
C PHE A 169 -3.18 7.54 -27.02
N TYR A 170 -3.82 8.33 -27.84
CA TYR A 170 -5.28 8.35 -27.99
C TYR A 170 -5.96 8.54 -26.63
N ASP A 171 -7.09 7.87 -26.38
CA ASP A 171 -7.82 7.97 -25.10
C ASP A 171 -7.61 6.75 -24.19
N ASN A 172 -7.10 5.64 -24.74
CA ASN A 172 -7.15 4.33 -24.12
C ASN A 172 -5.82 3.59 -24.07
N VAL A 173 -4.74 4.13 -24.59
CA VAL A 173 -3.43 3.47 -24.63
C VAL A 173 -2.46 4.20 -23.73
N THR A 174 -1.86 3.48 -22.78
CA THR A 174 -0.80 4.00 -21.92
C THR A 174 0.40 3.05 -21.96
N VAL A 175 1.59 3.61 -22.04
CA VAL A 175 2.86 2.89 -21.90
C VAL A 175 3.62 3.53 -20.74
N ASN A 176 3.92 2.73 -19.73
CA ASN A 176 4.75 3.14 -18.61
C ASN A 176 6.05 2.35 -18.64
N THR A 177 7.16 3.03 -18.38
CA THR A 177 8.47 2.39 -18.34
C THR A 177 9.37 3.07 -17.35
N TYR A 178 10.30 2.30 -16.77
CA TYR A 178 11.40 2.87 -16.04
C TYR A 178 12.66 2.02 -16.13
N LEU A 179 13.79 2.64 -15.83
CA LEU A 179 15.07 2.03 -15.56
C LEU A 179 15.65 2.70 -14.31
N ALA A 180 16.04 1.91 -13.32
CA ALA A 180 16.69 2.40 -12.11
C ALA A 180 17.90 1.55 -11.73
N ARG A 181 18.89 2.19 -11.11
CA ARG A 181 20.09 1.57 -10.57
C ARG A 181 20.27 2.00 -9.13
N SER A 182 20.61 1.06 -8.25
CA SER A 182 21.01 1.36 -6.87
C SER A 182 22.51 1.17 -6.67
N GLU A 183 23.12 2.03 -5.87
CA GLU A 183 24.51 1.90 -5.40
C GLU A 183 24.47 1.72 -3.89
N THR A 184 24.88 0.53 -3.43
CA THR A 184 24.95 0.17 -2.01
C THR A 184 26.37 -0.30 -1.70
N PRO A 185 27.02 0.20 -0.63
CA PRO A 185 28.34 -0.29 -0.23
C PRO A 185 28.36 -1.82 -0.10
N GLY A 186 29.42 -2.45 -0.58
CA GLY A 186 29.59 -3.91 -0.51
C GLY A 186 28.74 -4.73 -1.49
N ARG A 187 27.81 -4.14 -2.26
CA ARG A 187 27.03 -4.83 -3.30
C ARG A 187 27.49 -4.40 -4.68
N GLN A 188 27.77 -5.35 -5.56
CA GLN A 188 28.22 -5.08 -6.93
C GLN A 188 27.53 -6.03 -7.93
N GLY A 189 27.12 -5.49 -9.10
CA GLY A 189 26.39 -6.21 -10.13
C GLY A 189 24.95 -6.50 -9.74
N ASP A 190 24.10 -6.84 -10.71
CA ASP A 190 22.67 -7.08 -10.52
C ASP A 190 21.94 -6.02 -9.67
N ASP A 191 22.35 -4.76 -9.85
CA ASP A 191 21.92 -3.58 -9.12
C ASP A 191 20.86 -2.75 -9.88
N LEU A 192 20.28 -3.35 -10.95
CA LEU A 192 19.31 -2.71 -11.82
C LEU A 192 17.88 -3.18 -11.52
N SER A 193 16.93 -2.28 -11.72
CA SER A 193 15.50 -2.60 -11.84
C SER A 193 14.91 -1.89 -13.05
N TYR A 194 14.06 -2.58 -13.81
CA TYR A 194 13.38 -1.99 -14.96
C TYR A 194 11.98 -2.56 -15.15
N GLN A 195 11.11 -1.76 -15.74
CA GLN A 195 9.73 -2.13 -16.09
C GLN A 195 9.34 -1.58 -17.44
N ALA A 196 8.55 -2.37 -18.17
CA ALA A 196 7.81 -1.94 -19.36
C ALA A 196 6.38 -2.45 -19.25
N GLN A 197 5.42 -1.55 -19.23
CA GLN A 197 4.00 -1.83 -19.11
C GLN A 197 3.25 -1.22 -20.29
N PHE A 198 2.39 -2.00 -20.91
CA PHE A 198 1.45 -1.57 -21.94
C PHE A 198 0.03 -1.77 -21.42
N ASP A 199 -0.78 -0.74 -21.41
CA ASP A 199 -2.18 -0.77 -20.99
C ASP A 199 -3.09 -0.21 -22.09
N TYR A 200 -4.00 -1.04 -22.56
CA TYR A 200 -5.12 -0.64 -23.39
C TYR A 200 -6.42 -0.80 -22.60
N THR A 201 -7.04 0.31 -22.23
CA THR A 201 -8.27 0.35 -21.43
C THR A 201 -9.43 0.93 -22.21
N GLY A 202 -10.01 0.13 -23.12
CA GLY A 202 -11.24 0.45 -23.84
C GLY A 202 -12.50 0.10 -23.02
N ASP A 203 -13.68 0.63 -23.43
CA ASP A 203 -14.96 0.34 -22.74
C ASP A 203 -15.32 -1.15 -22.75
N ARG A 204 -15.15 -1.81 -23.92
CA ARG A 204 -15.47 -3.22 -24.11
C ARG A 204 -14.29 -4.16 -23.93
N TRP A 205 -13.11 -3.75 -24.32
CA TRP A 205 -11.89 -4.56 -24.33
C TRP A 205 -10.82 -3.90 -23.48
N GLY A 206 -10.05 -4.69 -22.76
CA GLY A 206 -8.85 -4.25 -22.06
C GLY A 206 -7.73 -5.25 -22.19
N VAL A 207 -6.50 -4.76 -22.32
CA VAL A 207 -5.28 -5.56 -22.36
C VAL A 207 -4.24 -4.87 -21.51
N LEU A 208 -3.67 -5.58 -20.54
CA LEU A 208 -2.54 -5.12 -19.75
C LEU A 208 -1.41 -6.12 -19.87
N LEU A 209 -0.26 -5.66 -20.32
CA LEU A 209 0.99 -6.44 -20.39
C LEU A 209 2.03 -5.73 -19.53
N ASP A 210 2.73 -6.45 -18.69
CA ASP A 210 3.76 -5.89 -17.83
C ASP A 210 4.96 -6.83 -17.71
N GLN A 211 6.15 -6.29 -17.93
CA GLN A 211 7.43 -6.97 -17.74
C GLN A 211 8.24 -6.18 -16.74
N LEU A 212 8.59 -6.80 -15.63
CA LEU A 212 9.35 -6.21 -14.53
C LEU A 212 10.55 -7.10 -14.19
N ALA A 213 11.69 -6.47 -13.93
CA ALA A 213 12.85 -7.16 -13.38
C ALA A 213 13.46 -6.35 -12.23
N VAL A 214 13.90 -7.06 -11.22
CA VAL A 214 14.60 -6.51 -10.05
C VAL A 214 15.81 -7.39 -9.77
N GLY A 215 17.00 -6.82 -9.85
CA GLY A 215 18.25 -7.53 -9.61
C GLY A 215 18.46 -7.90 -8.14
N ALA A 216 19.30 -8.90 -7.89
CA ALA A 216 19.60 -9.41 -6.55
C ALA A 216 20.21 -8.37 -5.61
N ASN A 217 20.98 -7.42 -6.18
CA ASN A 217 21.64 -6.35 -5.44
C ASN A 217 20.95 -4.99 -5.57
N PHE A 218 19.77 -4.95 -6.21
CA PHE A 218 18.98 -3.73 -6.27
C PHE A 218 18.38 -3.43 -4.89
N ASN A 219 18.84 -2.33 -4.26
CA ASN A 219 18.54 -2.01 -2.87
C ASN A 219 18.28 -0.50 -2.66
N PRO A 220 17.07 0.00 -2.91
CA PRO A 220 16.69 1.39 -2.63
C PRO A 220 16.36 1.55 -1.15
N GLU A 221 17.31 1.94 -0.31
CA GLU A 221 17.12 2.01 1.16
C GLU A 221 16.15 3.11 1.61
N ILE A 222 15.91 4.14 0.79
CA ILE A 222 14.83 5.13 1.00
C ILE A 222 13.51 4.66 0.33
N GLY A 223 13.54 3.52 -0.32
CA GLY A 223 12.41 2.94 -1.04
C GLY A 223 11.75 1.79 -0.30
N PHE A 224 10.93 1.06 -1.03
CA PHE A 224 10.32 -0.18 -0.60
C PHE A 224 10.39 -1.21 -1.72
N VAL A 225 10.99 -2.35 -1.45
CA VAL A 225 11.10 -3.48 -2.37
C VAL A 225 10.38 -4.67 -1.73
N PRO A 226 9.23 -5.11 -2.30
CA PRO A 226 8.50 -6.25 -1.74
C PRO A 226 9.22 -7.58 -1.95
N ARG A 227 10.05 -7.67 -3.00
CA ARG A 227 10.80 -8.87 -3.39
C ARG A 227 12.06 -8.44 -4.16
N ASP A 228 13.17 -9.10 -3.95
CA ASP A 228 14.43 -8.99 -4.69
C ASP A 228 14.64 -10.18 -5.64
N ASP A 229 15.65 -10.10 -6.51
CA ASP A 229 16.10 -11.17 -7.40
C ASP A 229 14.97 -11.83 -8.19
N PHE A 230 14.19 -11.07 -8.95
CA PHE A 230 13.09 -11.66 -9.72
C PHE A 230 12.87 -11.01 -11.09
N ARG A 231 12.22 -11.78 -11.96
CA ARG A 231 11.65 -11.36 -13.24
C ARG A 231 10.18 -11.75 -13.27
N ARG A 232 9.31 -10.78 -13.52
CA ARG A 232 7.85 -10.97 -13.58
C ARG A 232 7.33 -10.65 -14.96
N SER A 233 6.52 -11.55 -15.49
CA SER A 233 5.74 -11.37 -16.70
C SER A 233 4.27 -11.44 -16.34
N PHE A 234 3.53 -10.38 -16.63
CA PHE A 234 2.10 -10.29 -16.36
C PHE A 234 1.34 -10.01 -17.65
N ALA A 235 0.24 -10.72 -17.85
CA ALA A 235 -0.69 -10.48 -18.93
C ALA A 235 -2.13 -10.58 -18.42
N GLN A 236 -2.96 -9.62 -18.82
CA GLN A 236 -4.39 -9.59 -18.51
C GLN A 236 -5.18 -9.24 -19.76
N PHE A 237 -6.29 -9.94 -19.92
CA PHE A 237 -7.27 -9.65 -20.94
C PHE A 237 -8.65 -9.48 -20.30
N ARG A 238 -9.40 -8.45 -20.74
CA ARG A 238 -10.73 -8.14 -20.24
C ARG A 238 -11.69 -7.94 -21.41
N TYR A 239 -12.90 -8.55 -21.27
CA TYR A 239 -14.04 -8.33 -22.15
C TYR A 239 -15.24 -7.91 -21.34
N SER A 240 -15.85 -6.78 -21.65
CA SER A 240 -16.93 -6.16 -20.86
C SER A 240 -18.12 -5.76 -21.73
N PRO A 241 -18.99 -6.72 -22.15
CA PRO A 241 -20.17 -6.43 -22.95
C PRO A 241 -21.28 -5.79 -22.12
N ARG A 242 -22.06 -4.94 -22.78
CA ARG A 242 -23.27 -4.27 -22.22
C ARG A 242 -24.51 -4.89 -22.86
N PRO A 243 -25.23 -5.79 -22.16
CA PRO A 243 -26.46 -6.39 -22.69
C PRO A 243 -27.58 -5.34 -22.74
N ARG A 244 -28.24 -5.22 -23.89
CA ARG A 244 -29.41 -4.32 -24.03
C ARG A 244 -30.71 -4.99 -23.61
N SER A 245 -30.75 -6.31 -23.60
CA SER A 245 -31.96 -7.10 -23.33
C SER A 245 -32.25 -7.32 -21.84
N ILE A 246 -31.26 -7.01 -20.95
CA ILE A 246 -31.38 -7.26 -19.50
C ILE A 246 -31.32 -5.92 -18.77
N ALA A 247 -32.47 -5.35 -18.46
CA ALA A 247 -32.58 -4.02 -17.88
C ALA A 247 -31.88 -3.86 -16.52
N ALA A 248 -31.74 -4.94 -15.74
CA ALA A 248 -31.08 -4.89 -14.43
C ALA A 248 -29.53 -4.85 -14.52
N ILE A 249 -28.95 -5.29 -15.65
CA ILE A 249 -27.50 -5.44 -15.83
C ILE A 249 -26.96 -4.29 -16.68
N ARG A 250 -26.01 -3.57 -16.15
CA ARG A 250 -25.28 -2.51 -16.84
C ARG A 250 -24.16 -3.07 -17.73
N LYS A 251 -23.40 -4.04 -17.18
CA LYS A 251 -22.22 -4.60 -17.84
C LYS A 251 -21.87 -5.97 -17.28
N PHE A 252 -21.48 -6.89 -18.13
CA PHE A 252 -20.72 -8.08 -17.72
C PHE A 252 -19.21 -7.79 -17.76
N LEU A 253 -18.47 -8.55 -16.99
CA LEU A 253 -17.03 -8.56 -16.98
C LEU A 253 -16.52 -10.00 -17.10
N TYR A 254 -15.72 -10.26 -18.11
CA TYR A 254 -14.92 -11.47 -18.25
C TYR A 254 -13.46 -11.06 -18.26
N GLN A 255 -12.67 -11.60 -17.35
CA GLN A 255 -11.24 -11.27 -17.24
C GLN A 255 -10.44 -12.53 -17.02
N GLY A 256 -9.32 -12.65 -17.71
CA GLY A 256 -8.30 -13.64 -17.46
C GLY A 256 -6.96 -12.95 -17.26
N SER A 257 -6.15 -13.43 -16.32
CA SER A 257 -4.79 -12.95 -16.13
C SER A 257 -3.84 -14.05 -15.73
N VAL A 258 -2.58 -13.86 -16.08
CA VAL A 258 -1.45 -14.71 -15.69
C VAL A 258 -0.36 -13.80 -15.14
N ASP A 259 0.10 -14.08 -13.92
CA ASP A 259 1.26 -13.52 -13.29
C ASP A 259 2.30 -14.62 -13.11
N TYR A 260 3.45 -14.48 -13.74
CA TYR A 260 4.50 -15.47 -13.76
C TYR A 260 5.81 -14.84 -13.30
N THR A 261 6.32 -15.30 -12.16
CA THR A 261 7.52 -14.73 -11.55
C THR A 261 8.58 -15.81 -11.35
N THR A 262 9.76 -15.56 -11.90
CA THR A 262 10.97 -16.40 -11.72
C THR A 262 12.01 -15.61 -10.93
N ASN A 263 12.95 -16.34 -10.29
CA ASN A 263 14.17 -15.71 -9.77
C ASN A 263 15.17 -15.37 -10.88
N GLY A 264 16.30 -14.74 -10.55
CA GLY A 264 17.37 -14.40 -11.49
C GLY A 264 17.95 -15.62 -12.22
N ALA A 265 17.93 -16.82 -11.62
CA ALA A 265 18.33 -18.07 -12.22
C ALA A 265 17.27 -18.72 -13.17
N GLY A 266 16.09 -18.09 -13.32
CA GLY A 266 15.01 -18.58 -14.17
C GLY A 266 14.12 -19.66 -13.53
N GLN A 267 14.28 -19.96 -12.25
CA GLN A 267 13.42 -20.90 -11.52
C GLN A 267 12.08 -20.22 -11.19
N LEU A 268 10.97 -20.90 -11.46
CA LEU A 268 9.63 -20.42 -11.08
C LEU A 268 9.52 -20.30 -9.55
N GLU A 269 9.12 -19.12 -9.07
CA GLU A 269 8.85 -18.84 -7.66
C GLU A 269 7.38 -18.67 -7.35
N THR A 270 6.69 -17.88 -8.18
CA THR A 270 5.23 -17.70 -8.03
C THR A 270 4.57 -17.67 -9.39
N ARG A 271 3.41 -18.29 -9.48
CA ARG A 271 2.50 -18.20 -10.61
C ARG A 271 1.09 -18.00 -10.06
N LEU A 272 0.37 -17.03 -10.59
CA LEU A 272 -1.03 -16.80 -10.29
C LEU A 272 -1.80 -16.70 -11.60
N GLN A 273 -2.76 -17.58 -11.80
CA GLN A 273 -3.69 -17.54 -12.92
C GLN A 273 -5.08 -17.22 -12.37
N LEU A 274 -5.72 -16.18 -12.88
CA LEU A 274 -7.05 -15.75 -12.45
C LEU A 274 -8.02 -15.82 -13.62
N GLY A 275 -9.11 -16.55 -13.43
CA GLY A 275 -10.32 -16.44 -14.24
C GLY A 275 -11.43 -15.74 -13.45
N LEU A 276 -11.95 -14.64 -13.98
CA LEU A 276 -12.94 -13.80 -13.30
C LEU A 276 -14.17 -13.56 -14.16
N PHE A 277 -15.33 -13.77 -13.58
CA PHE A 277 -16.63 -13.32 -14.08
C PHE A 277 -17.20 -12.26 -13.17
N GLY A 278 -17.76 -11.19 -13.74
CA GLY A 278 -18.39 -10.11 -12.99
C GLY A 278 -19.68 -9.61 -13.61
N ILE A 279 -20.56 -9.08 -12.76
CA ILE A 279 -21.79 -8.39 -13.11
C ILE A 279 -21.78 -7.02 -12.44
N GLU A 280 -21.94 -5.97 -13.22
CA GLU A 280 -22.25 -4.63 -12.74
C GLU A 280 -23.73 -4.36 -12.98
N PHE A 281 -24.47 -4.12 -11.89
CA PHE A 281 -25.91 -3.85 -11.94
C PHE A 281 -26.19 -2.36 -12.16
N GLN A 282 -27.40 -2.04 -12.67
CA GLN A 282 -27.81 -0.64 -12.88
C GLN A 282 -27.92 0.17 -11.58
N ASN A 283 -28.17 -0.50 -10.46
CA ASN A 283 -28.23 0.12 -9.13
C ASN A 283 -26.83 0.39 -8.52
N GLY A 284 -25.74 0.11 -9.27
CA GLY A 284 -24.36 0.30 -8.83
C GLY A 284 -23.77 -0.84 -8.00
N ASP A 285 -24.55 -1.86 -7.66
CA ASP A 285 -24.00 -3.06 -7.02
C ASP A 285 -23.17 -3.87 -8.01
N ARG A 286 -22.24 -4.69 -7.51
CA ARG A 286 -21.40 -5.56 -8.32
C ARG A 286 -21.33 -6.95 -7.70
N LEU A 287 -21.34 -7.97 -8.54
CA LEU A 287 -21.06 -9.36 -8.17
C LEU A 287 -19.84 -9.83 -8.95
N PHE A 288 -18.88 -10.43 -8.26
CA PHE A 288 -17.73 -11.07 -8.87
C PHE A 288 -17.61 -12.50 -8.40
N ALA A 289 -17.23 -13.40 -9.30
CA ALA A 289 -16.86 -14.77 -9.00
C ALA A 289 -15.56 -15.08 -9.74
N GLY A 290 -14.55 -15.56 -9.02
CA GLY A 290 -13.25 -15.84 -9.59
C GLY A 290 -12.66 -17.14 -9.08
N VAL A 291 -11.84 -17.76 -9.92
CA VAL A 291 -11.04 -18.93 -9.59
C VAL A 291 -9.58 -18.56 -9.81
N THR A 292 -8.74 -18.83 -8.82
CA THR A 292 -7.29 -18.63 -8.88
C THR A 292 -6.57 -19.97 -8.78
N ASP A 293 -5.66 -20.24 -9.72
CA ASP A 293 -4.66 -21.31 -9.62
C ASP A 293 -3.32 -20.66 -9.27
N ASN A 294 -2.82 -20.98 -8.07
CA ASN A 294 -1.62 -20.43 -7.50
C ASN A 294 -0.52 -21.49 -7.42
N PHE A 295 0.71 -21.08 -7.67
CA PHE A 295 1.91 -21.82 -7.31
C PHE A 295 2.84 -20.92 -6.51
N GLU A 296 3.40 -21.44 -5.42
CA GLU A 296 4.39 -20.73 -4.61
C GLU A 296 5.52 -21.66 -4.20
N LEU A 297 6.76 -21.24 -4.44
CA LEU A 297 7.98 -21.92 -4.02
C LEU A 297 8.51 -21.24 -2.74
N LEU A 298 8.49 -21.98 -1.63
CA LEU A 298 9.13 -21.56 -0.38
C LEU A 298 10.58 -22.04 -0.38
N LYS A 299 11.53 -21.10 -0.35
CA LYS A 299 12.98 -21.37 -0.25
C LYS A 299 13.45 -21.50 1.20
N THR A 300 12.70 -20.97 2.13
CA THR A 300 12.91 -21.02 3.58
C THR A 300 11.62 -21.45 4.26
N PRO A 301 11.69 -22.05 5.46
CA PRO A 301 10.48 -22.32 6.24
C PRO A 301 9.70 -21.02 6.47
N PHE A 302 8.38 -21.07 6.40
CA PHE A 302 7.51 -19.92 6.57
C PHE A 302 6.59 -20.12 7.79
N GLU A 303 6.84 -19.37 8.85
CA GLU A 303 5.94 -19.31 10.01
C GLU A 303 4.72 -18.45 9.67
N ILE A 304 3.58 -19.10 9.39
CA ILE A 304 2.34 -18.43 8.99
C ILE A 304 1.49 -18.01 10.20
N ALA A 305 1.63 -18.73 11.30
CA ALA A 305 1.03 -18.43 12.59
C ALA A 305 1.91 -18.99 13.71
N ARG A 306 1.66 -18.59 14.95
CA ARG A 306 2.38 -19.11 16.12
C ARG A 306 2.34 -20.64 16.12
N ASP A 307 3.51 -21.27 16.18
CA ASP A 307 3.71 -22.73 16.18
C ASP A 307 3.25 -23.46 14.91
N VAL A 308 2.93 -22.74 13.82
CA VAL A 308 2.57 -23.30 12.52
C VAL A 308 3.56 -22.85 11.45
N THR A 309 4.48 -23.72 11.09
CA THR A 309 5.54 -23.45 10.11
C THR A 309 5.39 -24.33 8.87
N ILE A 310 5.24 -23.70 7.70
CA ILE A 310 5.16 -24.37 6.41
C ILE A 310 6.59 -24.71 5.96
N PRO A 311 6.88 -25.99 5.63
CA PRO A 311 8.22 -26.40 5.21
C PRO A 311 8.62 -25.82 3.84
N ILE A 312 9.92 -25.90 3.54
CA ILE A 312 10.46 -25.64 2.21
C ILE A 312 9.79 -26.56 1.19
N GLY A 313 9.35 -26.02 0.06
CA GLY A 313 8.72 -26.79 -0.99
C GLY A 313 7.96 -25.95 -2.01
N GLY A 314 7.50 -26.59 -3.06
CA GLY A 314 6.59 -25.99 -4.05
C GLY A 314 5.15 -26.38 -3.73
N TYR A 315 4.27 -25.38 -3.65
CA TYR A 315 2.87 -25.56 -3.31
C TYR A 315 1.98 -25.04 -4.43
N SER A 316 1.04 -25.89 -4.88
CA SER A 316 -0.01 -25.48 -5.82
C SER A 316 -1.35 -25.51 -5.09
N PHE A 317 -2.17 -24.50 -5.31
CA PHE A 317 -3.48 -24.44 -4.67
C PHE A 317 -4.49 -23.69 -5.53
N LEU A 318 -5.69 -24.28 -5.63
CA LEU A 318 -6.85 -23.75 -6.33
C LEU A 318 -7.79 -23.10 -5.32
N ASN A 319 -8.16 -21.85 -5.56
CA ASN A 319 -9.06 -21.12 -4.68
C ASN A 319 -10.20 -20.49 -5.47
N THR A 320 -11.42 -20.55 -4.92
CA THR A 320 -12.61 -19.89 -5.48
C THR A 320 -13.01 -18.74 -4.55
N ARG A 321 -13.33 -17.58 -5.12
CA ARG A 321 -13.77 -16.40 -4.37
C ARG A 321 -14.99 -15.78 -5.01
N VAL A 322 -15.94 -15.39 -4.16
CA VAL A 322 -17.13 -14.63 -4.55
C VAL A 322 -17.17 -13.34 -3.75
N VAL A 323 -17.48 -12.23 -4.43
CA VAL A 323 -17.58 -10.90 -3.83
C VAL A 323 -18.88 -10.27 -4.26
N TYR A 324 -19.68 -9.78 -3.31
CA TYR A 324 -20.81 -8.91 -3.57
C TYR A 324 -20.54 -7.52 -2.99
N ALA A 325 -20.34 -6.54 -3.88
CA ALA A 325 -20.03 -5.17 -3.50
C ALA A 325 -21.29 -4.30 -3.66
N LEU A 326 -21.73 -3.72 -2.55
CA LEU A 326 -22.85 -2.76 -2.51
C LEU A 326 -22.42 -1.42 -3.10
N GLY A 327 -23.29 -0.78 -3.87
CA GLY A 327 -23.02 0.53 -4.46
C GLY A 327 -22.77 1.60 -3.41
N GLN A 328 -21.77 2.45 -3.64
CA GLN A 328 -21.33 3.47 -2.67
C GLN A 328 -22.36 4.58 -2.41
N GLN A 329 -23.37 4.72 -3.27
CA GLN A 329 -24.48 5.67 -3.09
C GLN A 329 -25.47 5.24 -1.99
N ARG A 330 -25.37 4.00 -1.49
CA ARG A 330 -26.24 3.48 -0.44
C ARG A 330 -25.83 4.02 0.94
N ILE A 331 -26.77 4.04 1.88
CA ILE A 331 -26.49 4.33 3.30
C ILE A 331 -25.52 3.30 3.87
N VAL A 332 -25.67 2.03 3.46
CA VAL A 332 -24.76 0.94 3.78
C VAL A 332 -24.07 0.50 2.49
N SER A 333 -22.74 0.56 2.46
CA SER A 333 -21.93 0.10 1.35
C SER A 333 -20.75 -0.74 1.85
N GLY A 334 -20.06 -1.43 0.94
CA GLY A 334 -18.93 -2.31 1.23
C GLY A 334 -18.98 -3.57 0.39
N GLY A 335 -17.92 -4.37 0.44
CA GLY A 335 -17.80 -5.63 -0.26
C GLY A 335 -17.82 -6.81 0.69
N ILE A 336 -18.81 -7.70 0.56
CA ILE A 336 -18.88 -8.97 1.28
C ILE A 336 -18.12 -10.00 0.45
N THR A 337 -17.17 -10.67 1.06
CA THR A 337 -16.28 -11.64 0.41
C THR A 337 -16.44 -13.00 1.07
N PHE A 338 -16.47 -14.04 0.26
CA PHE A 338 -16.34 -15.42 0.70
C PHE A 338 -15.34 -16.13 -0.21
N ASP A 339 -14.40 -16.87 0.37
CA ASP A 339 -13.42 -17.68 -0.38
C ASP A 339 -13.21 -19.05 0.27
N HIS A 340 -12.94 -20.03 -0.58
CA HIS A 340 -12.65 -21.39 -0.16
C HIS A 340 -11.76 -22.07 -1.19
N GLY A 341 -10.80 -22.88 -0.71
CA GLY A 341 -9.96 -23.68 -1.57
C GLY A 341 -8.72 -24.22 -0.87
N ASP A 342 -7.84 -24.80 -1.66
CA ASP A 342 -6.57 -25.33 -1.20
C ASP A 342 -5.66 -24.22 -0.67
N PHE A 343 -4.80 -24.52 0.29
CA PHE A 343 -3.85 -23.58 0.86
C PHE A 343 -2.65 -24.32 1.48
N PHE A 344 -1.45 -24.21 0.90
CA PHE A 344 -0.20 -24.83 1.35
C PHE A 344 -0.31 -26.32 1.75
N GLY A 345 -1.01 -27.11 0.93
CA GLY A 345 -1.20 -28.54 1.17
C GLY A 345 -2.33 -28.90 2.13
N GLY A 346 -3.08 -27.90 2.61
CA GLY A 346 -4.31 -28.02 3.36
C GLY A 346 -5.43 -27.20 2.73
N GLU A 347 -6.33 -26.65 3.54
CA GLU A 347 -7.50 -25.89 3.10
C GLU A 347 -7.63 -24.55 3.84
N ARG A 348 -8.19 -23.55 3.16
CA ARG A 348 -8.60 -22.30 3.76
C ARG A 348 -10.03 -21.94 3.38
N THR A 349 -10.79 -21.51 4.37
CA THR A 349 -12.09 -20.84 4.17
C THR A 349 -11.98 -19.41 4.71
N GLY A 350 -12.41 -18.44 3.93
CA GLY A 350 -12.37 -17.03 4.29
C GLY A 350 -13.75 -16.38 4.17
N ALA A 351 -14.05 -15.46 5.09
CA ALA A 351 -15.21 -14.57 5.00
C ALA A 351 -14.82 -13.16 5.43
N GLY A 352 -15.34 -12.13 4.75
CA GLY A 352 -14.93 -10.78 5.05
C GLY A 352 -15.91 -9.69 4.65
N LEU A 353 -15.72 -8.51 5.24
CA LEU A 353 -16.33 -7.24 4.85
C LEU A 353 -15.22 -6.22 4.64
N SER A 354 -15.06 -5.74 3.42
CA SER A 354 -14.07 -4.73 3.04
C SER A 354 -14.75 -3.45 2.60
N PHE A 355 -14.11 -2.30 2.85
CA PHE A 355 -14.65 -0.97 2.50
C PHE A 355 -16.06 -0.73 3.04
N GLY A 356 -16.38 -1.32 4.20
CA GLY A 356 -17.65 -1.13 4.88
C GLY A 356 -17.86 0.34 5.22
N ARG A 357 -19.06 0.88 4.92
CA ARG A 357 -19.46 2.23 5.29
C ARG A 357 -20.94 2.27 5.62
N ILE A 358 -21.24 2.83 6.77
CA ILE A 358 -22.62 3.06 7.25
C ILE A 358 -22.76 4.55 7.54
N GLY A 359 -23.53 5.27 6.71
CA GLY A 359 -23.88 6.67 6.93
C GLY A 359 -25.05 6.76 7.91
N VAL A 360 -24.78 6.81 9.21
CA VAL A 360 -25.83 6.87 10.24
C VAL A 360 -26.56 8.21 10.22
N SER A 361 -25.80 9.28 10.01
CA SER A 361 -26.32 10.64 9.82
C SER A 361 -25.33 11.44 8.94
N PRO A 362 -25.67 12.67 8.50
CA PRO A 362 -24.72 13.53 7.80
C PRO A 362 -23.43 13.78 8.58
N GLN A 363 -23.47 13.69 9.91
CA GLN A 363 -22.32 13.91 10.78
C GLN A 363 -21.62 12.62 11.19
N LEU A 364 -22.32 11.47 11.26
CA LEU A 364 -21.83 10.22 11.80
C LEU A 364 -21.67 9.16 10.72
N THR A 365 -20.42 8.72 10.53
CA THR A 365 -20.08 7.59 9.65
C THR A 365 -19.38 6.50 10.46
N VAL A 366 -19.75 5.24 10.22
CA VAL A 366 -19.09 4.05 10.76
C VAL A 366 -18.55 3.22 9.60
N GLU A 367 -17.27 2.84 9.65
CA GLU A 367 -16.58 2.07 8.61
C GLU A 367 -16.08 0.75 9.21
N PRO A 368 -16.92 -0.30 9.19
CA PRO A 368 -16.54 -1.62 9.66
C PRO A 368 -15.66 -2.35 8.63
N SER A 369 -14.71 -3.13 9.11
CA SER A 369 -13.89 -4.06 8.33
C SER A 369 -13.76 -5.37 9.10
N ILE A 370 -13.98 -6.51 8.43
CA ILE A 370 -13.94 -7.84 9.03
C ILE A 370 -13.18 -8.75 8.08
N SER A 371 -12.23 -9.52 8.62
CA SER A 371 -11.55 -10.61 7.92
C SER A 371 -11.46 -11.81 8.84
N LEU A 372 -12.10 -12.89 8.47
CA LEU A 372 -12.13 -14.16 9.19
C LEU A 372 -11.53 -15.23 8.27
N ASN A 373 -10.53 -15.97 8.74
CA ASN A 373 -9.91 -17.04 7.98
C ASN A 373 -9.78 -18.28 8.89
N TRP A 374 -10.38 -19.37 8.47
CA TRP A 374 -10.24 -20.69 9.06
C TRP A 374 -9.27 -21.50 8.20
N ILE A 375 -8.17 -21.93 8.81
CA ILE A 375 -7.06 -22.55 8.10
C ILE A 375 -6.77 -23.91 8.71
N ASP A 376 -6.75 -24.94 7.89
CA ASP A 376 -6.45 -26.33 8.24
C ASP A 376 -5.29 -26.84 7.40
N LEU A 377 -4.07 -26.89 7.98
CA LEU A 377 -2.85 -27.32 7.31
C LEU A 377 -2.33 -28.62 7.90
N PRO A 378 -1.51 -29.39 7.17
CA PRO A 378 -0.82 -30.57 7.74
C PRO A 378 0.02 -30.23 8.97
N GLN A 379 0.48 -28.98 9.13
CA GLN A 379 1.32 -28.51 10.22
C GLN A 379 0.52 -28.04 11.42
N GLY A 380 -0.78 -27.78 11.29
CA GLY A 380 -1.64 -27.32 12.37
C GLY A 380 -2.86 -26.54 11.88
N ARG A 381 -3.81 -26.37 12.79
CA ARG A 381 -5.06 -25.63 12.58
C ARG A 381 -5.01 -24.31 13.32
N PHE A 382 -5.46 -23.24 12.68
CA PHE A 382 -5.62 -21.95 13.34
C PHE A 382 -6.71 -21.10 12.69
N THR A 383 -7.18 -20.10 13.42
CA THR A 383 -8.09 -19.08 12.90
C THR A 383 -7.40 -17.73 12.98
N SER A 384 -7.46 -16.96 11.88
CA SER A 384 -6.97 -15.58 11.85
C SER A 384 -8.16 -14.64 11.72
N GLU A 385 -8.35 -13.79 12.73
CA GLU A 385 -9.46 -12.86 12.84
C GLU A 385 -8.93 -11.44 12.95
N LEU A 386 -9.39 -10.55 12.07
CA LEU A 386 -9.17 -9.13 12.16
C LEU A 386 -10.52 -8.42 12.06
N ILE A 387 -10.89 -7.74 13.13
CA ILE A 387 -12.13 -6.98 13.21
C ILE A 387 -11.77 -5.54 13.53
N ALA A 388 -12.16 -4.60 12.66
CA ALA A 388 -11.92 -3.19 12.87
C ALA A 388 -13.18 -2.36 12.63
N ALA A 389 -13.32 -1.27 13.36
CA ALA A 389 -14.36 -0.29 13.13
C ALA A 389 -13.79 1.11 13.33
N ARG A 390 -13.92 1.94 12.29
CA ARG A 390 -13.64 3.36 12.35
C ARG A 390 -14.96 4.11 12.47
N THR A 391 -15.08 4.96 13.46
CA THR A 391 -16.24 5.83 13.66
C THR A 391 -15.78 7.27 13.58
N THR A 392 -16.40 8.05 12.69
CA THR A 392 -16.10 9.48 12.53
C THR A 392 -17.35 10.30 12.79
N TYR A 393 -17.23 11.26 13.72
CA TYR A 393 -18.27 12.24 14.02
C TYR A 393 -17.79 13.66 13.73
N ASN A 394 -18.44 14.32 12.78
CA ASN A 394 -18.16 15.69 12.37
C ASN A 394 -19.07 16.66 13.14
N PHE A 395 -18.54 17.38 14.13
CA PHE A 395 -19.28 18.41 14.86
C PHE A 395 -19.54 19.63 13.96
N THR A 396 -18.51 20.02 13.20
CA THR A 396 -18.53 21.08 12.19
C THR A 396 -17.56 20.71 11.05
N PRO A 397 -17.56 21.42 9.91
CA PRO A 397 -16.56 21.18 8.85
C PRO A 397 -15.09 21.33 9.31
N ARG A 398 -14.86 22.02 10.46
CA ARG A 398 -13.52 22.25 11.03
C ARG A 398 -13.24 21.48 12.32
N MET A 399 -14.20 20.67 12.78
CA MET A 399 -14.07 19.95 14.05
C MET A 399 -14.67 18.57 13.93
N PHE A 400 -13.84 17.54 14.14
CA PHE A 400 -14.28 16.15 14.12
C PHE A 400 -13.59 15.30 15.17
N MET A 401 -14.19 14.19 15.48
CA MET A 401 -13.63 13.11 16.28
C MET A 401 -13.65 11.82 15.47
N ALA A 402 -12.54 11.12 15.41
CA ALA A 402 -12.42 9.79 14.80
C ALA A 402 -11.95 8.79 15.86
N ALA A 403 -12.60 7.64 15.93
CA ALA A 403 -12.23 6.54 16.79
C ALA A 403 -12.01 5.29 15.94
N LEU A 404 -10.88 4.61 16.10
CA LEU A 404 -10.54 3.34 15.48
C LEU A 404 -10.39 2.29 16.57
N LEU A 405 -11.19 1.24 16.50
CA LEU A 405 -11.10 0.05 17.34
C LEU A 405 -10.68 -1.12 16.46
N GLN A 406 -9.65 -1.90 16.87
CA GLN A 406 -9.12 -3.02 16.11
C GLN A 406 -8.82 -4.20 17.01
N PHE A 407 -9.36 -5.37 16.69
CA PHE A 407 -9.00 -6.65 17.30
C PHE A 407 -8.29 -7.53 16.27
N ASN A 408 -7.16 -8.11 16.63
CA ASN A 408 -6.37 -9.00 15.79
C ASN A 408 -5.93 -10.24 16.59
N SER A 409 -6.47 -11.40 16.22
CA SER A 409 -6.12 -12.67 16.85
C SER A 409 -4.72 -13.15 16.49
N GLY A 410 -4.14 -12.74 15.35
CA GLY A 410 -2.78 -13.13 14.95
C GLY A 410 -1.68 -12.51 15.80
N THR A 411 -1.95 -11.34 16.40
CA THR A 411 -1.05 -10.63 17.31
C THR A 411 -1.58 -10.58 18.75
N ASP A 412 -2.74 -11.19 19.00
CA ASP A 412 -3.45 -11.19 20.29
C ASP A 412 -3.63 -9.77 20.87
N THR A 413 -4.02 -8.80 20.01
CA THR A 413 -4.09 -7.40 20.40
C THR A 413 -5.47 -6.79 20.19
N LEU A 414 -5.87 -5.94 21.15
CA LEU A 414 -6.99 -5.00 21.01
C LEU A 414 -6.43 -3.58 21.06
N GLY A 415 -6.54 -2.87 19.94
CA GLY A 415 -6.08 -1.51 19.80
C GLY A 415 -7.24 -0.51 19.74
N THR A 416 -7.11 0.60 20.44
CA THR A 416 -8.03 1.74 20.39
C THR A 416 -7.25 3.00 20.09
N ASN A 417 -7.68 3.78 19.11
CA ASN A 417 -7.14 5.09 18.83
C ASN A 417 -8.29 6.09 18.69
N VAL A 418 -8.30 7.13 19.49
CA VAL A 418 -9.30 8.20 19.43
C VAL A 418 -8.58 9.51 19.15
N ARG A 419 -8.98 10.18 18.08
CA ARG A 419 -8.39 11.46 17.65
C ARG A 419 -9.49 12.51 17.53
N PHE A 420 -9.31 13.59 18.27
CA PHE A 420 -10.08 14.82 18.11
C PHE A 420 -9.22 15.86 17.38
N ARG A 421 -9.78 16.49 16.33
CA ARG A 421 -9.16 17.59 15.58
C ARG A 421 -10.09 18.79 15.54
N TRP A 422 -9.56 19.94 15.84
CA TRP A 422 -10.24 21.22 15.73
C TRP A 422 -9.36 22.26 15.05
N GLU A 423 -9.73 22.65 13.84
CA GLU A 423 -9.14 23.79 13.14
C GLU A 423 -9.82 25.08 13.68
N TYR A 424 -9.21 25.67 14.72
CA TYR A 424 -9.77 26.86 15.39
C TYR A 424 -9.56 28.15 14.56
N GLN A 425 -8.55 28.17 13.67
CA GLN A 425 -8.32 29.16 12.62
C GLN A 425 -7.79 28.44 11.37
N PRO A 426 -7.99 28.99 10.15
CA PRO A 426 -7.45 28.37 8.96
C PRO A 426 -5.95 28.07 9.05
N GLY A 427 -5.58 26.79 8.98
CA GLY A 427 -4.22 26.28 9.13
C GLY A 427 -3.68 26.24 10.56
N SER A 428 -4.51 26.52 11.58
CA SER A 428 -4.14 26.44 13.00
C SER A 428 -5.04 25.43 13.71
N GLU A 429 -4.46 24.42 14.33
CA GLU A 429 -5.18 23.22 14.74
C GLU A 429 -4.85 22.80 16.16
N LEU A 430 -5.85 22.25 16.85
CA LEU A 430 -5.72 21.50 18.10
C LEU A 430 -5.98 20.02 17.81
N PHE A 431 -5.05 19.18 18.21
CA PHE A 431 -5.19 17.74 18.24
C PHE A 431 -5.20 17.22 19.68
N VAL A 432 -6.10 16.28 19.94
CA VAL A 432 -6.07 15.46 21.15
C VAL A 432 -6.13 14.02 20.69
N VAL A 433 -5.11 13.24 21.03
CA VAL A 433 -4.97 11.84 20.61
C VAL A 433 -4.84 10.94 21.84
N TYR A 434 -5.69 9.95 21.89
CA TYR A 434 -5.62 8.85 22.85
C TYR A 434 -5.36 7.55 22.13
N THR A 435 -4.34 6.82 22.51
CA THR A 435 -3.99 5.49 21.97
C THR A 435 -3.83 4.49 23.11
N ASP A 436 -4.51 3.36 23.01
CA ASP A 436 -4.46 2.25 23.96
C ASP A 436 -4.25 0.96 23.17
N GLN A 437 -3.33 0.12 23.63
CA GLN A 437 -3.10 -1.21 23.08
C GLN A 437 -3.05 -2.23 24.23
N ARG A 438 -3.80 -3.29 24.08
CA ARG A 438 -3.94 -4.33 25.09
C ARG A 438 -3.65 -5.70 24.52
N ASP A 439 -3.03 -6.55 25.33
CA ASP A 439 -2.87 -7.98 25.08
C ASP A 439 -4.17 -8.72 25.43
N THR A 440 -4.65 -9.57 24.52
CA THR A 440 -5.89 -10.33 24.68
C THR A 440 -5.66 -11.82 25.02
N LEU A 441 -4.40 -12.25 25.24
CA LEU A 441 -4.06 -13.61 25.66
C LEU A 441 -4.68 -13.99 27.01
N THR A 442 -4.82 -13.00 27.91
CA THR A 442 -5.45 -13.21 29.19
C THR A 442 -6.96 -12.99 29.10
N PRO A 443 -7.79 -14.05 29.20
CA PRO A 443 -9.24 -13.90 29.15
C PRO A 443 -9.75 -12.99 30.27
N GLN A 444 -10.79 -12.21 30.02
CA GLN A 444 -11.58 -11.37 30.93
C GLN A 444 -11.03 -9.95 31.18
N PHE A 445 -9.72 -9.72 31.26
CA PHE A 445 -9.14 -8.38 31.44
C PHE A 445 -7.87 -8.23 30.59
N PRO A 446 -7.98 -7.69 29.33
CA PRO A 446 -6.83 -7.45 28.48
C PRO A 446 -5.77 -6.60 29.19
N THR A 447 -4.53 -7.10 29.23
CA THR A 447 -3.42 -6.42 29.88
C THR A 447 -2.95 -5.24 29.05
N LEU A 448 -2.79 -4.08 29.68
CA LEU A 448 -2.30 -2.88 29.01
C LEU A 448 -0.85 -3.06 28.57
N GLN A 449 -0.59 -2.95 27.27
CA GLN A 449 0.76 -2.99 26.67
C GLN A 449 1.30 -1.59 26.39
N ASN A 450 0.44 -0.68 25.88
CA ASN A 450 0.82 0.67 25.54
C ASN A 450 -0.34 1.63 25.79
N LEU A 451 -0.01 2.80 26.34
CA LEU A 451 -0.96 3.91 26.55
C LEU A 451 -0.27 5.22 26.18
N ALA A 452 -0.86 6.00 25.31
CA ALA A 452 -0.40 7.32 24.95
C ALA A 452 -1.55 8.32 24.96
N PHE A 453 -1.29 9.49 25.55
CA PHE A 453 -2.19 10.63 25.49
C PHE A 453 -1.39 11.85 25.07
N VAL A 454 -1.77 12.46 23.94
CA VAL A 454 -1.04 13.55 23.32
C VAL A 454 -1.99 14.71 23.06
N VAL A 455 -1.58 15.91 23.44
CA VAL A 455 -2.24 17.17 23.07
C VAL A 455 -1.24 18.00 22.29
N LYS A 456 -1.61 18.40 21.07
CA LYS A 456 -0.78 19.25 20.21
C LYS A 456 -1.57 20.43 19.69
N ILE A 457 -0.93 21.60 19.74
CA ILE A 457 -1.47 22.85 19.20
C ILE A 457 -0.50 23.33 18.12
N THR A 458 -1.01 23.54 16.92
CA THR A 458 -0.28 24.18 15.82
C THR A 458 -0.83 25.55 15.55
N ARG A 459 0.02 26.49 15.14
CA ARG A 459 -0.39 27.82 14.74
C ARG A 459 0.31 28.24 13.45
N LEU A 460 -0.49 28.57 12.45
CA LEU A 460 0.00 29.11 11.19
C LEU A 460 0.12 30.62 11.29
N PHE A 461 1.31 31.15 11.00
CA PHE A 461 1.54 32.58 10.79
C PHE A 461 1.67 32.83 9.29
N ARG A 462 0.92 33.79 8.78
CA ARG A 462 1.05 34.27 7.38
C ARG A 462 1.62 35.70 7.44
N PHE A 463 2.69 35.89 6.71
CA PHE A 463 3.36 37.17 6.58
C PHE A 463 3.12 37.77 5.21
#